data_2f8ab9b9bb266413d8e3bafdb88c59fe
#
_entry.id   2f8ab9b9bb266413d8e3bafdb88c59fe
#
_cell.length_a   1.000
_cell.length_b   1.000
_cell.length_c   1.000
_cell.angle_alpha   90.00
_cell.angle_beta   90.00
_cell.angle_gamma   90.00
#
_symmetry.space_group_name_H-M   'P 1'
#
loop_
_entity.id
_entity.type
_entity.pdbx_description
1 polymer ?
#
loop_
_entity_poly.entity_id
_entity_poly.type
_entity_poly.pdbx_seq_one_letter_code
_entity_poly.pdbx_strand_id
1 'polypeptide(L)'
;MSLLSVSSVLLAQKERLKVELSSSASVSSNSELNPLWSYSNQWGIYSQYEQAELVVHGKARYDLLDKDSVDLQVGLGVVGSTNFDHSMIHEAYLKGRFYMIDFTVGMEAFSPLAKYDDLTSGSYLMSSNARPTPRIGLGIFDWWSIPYTRDWLQIKGGCYLGMLFDEDNPKYTKDVILHEKFAYGRLGGWYVKPYLGLVHSVMMGGTSPTGEDIPIDFWASFLGKRSEKFRDISSMRGEATNAAGGHQGLWDMGLDVDFVGNKVHFYYQRMFKDNGGTKPFGTLNKDHIMGIHVSFNDSKWLSAISLEWMRTSDQLGDGTPDPIGYDKNGNLIAVYPGDVPLDEKGFWKWIYSHFTQADIEAWENETGWILNQWCYLKFLREHWDNGPHGGRKNYLNNGLYYQGWSAGGLSIGTPLFHSYTTQVKYMNGEGKTPNYAFFTNNRVDAITVGLSGGDGNKLSYRLKYTFSKNHGSLCEKYEGGAFGLHRFEDYFYTTSKKEHYIVINVDYKLSESLSINAMLSADWGELYDAVALRIGAKYNIRVKR
;
A
#
# COMPACT_ATOMS: atom_id res chain seq x y z
N MET A 1 -20.94 66.94 -16.72
CA MET A 1 -20.89 66.38 -15.34
C MET A 1 -20.77 64.89 -15.44
N SER A 2 -19.54 64.38 -15.47
CA SER A 2 -19.22 62.96 -15.57
C SER A 2 -18.92 62.40 -14.18
N LEU A 3 -19.78 61.51 -13.71
CA LEU A 3 -19.54 60.73 -12.49
C LEU A 3 -18.53 59.62 -12.81
N LEU A 4 -17.31 59.83 -12.33
CA LEU A 4 -16.29 58.78 -12.22
C LEU A 4 -16.73 57.81 -11.09
N SER A 5 -17.20 56.61 -11.49
CA SER A 5 -17.34 55.47 -10.59
C SER A 5 -15.96 54.93 -10.31
N VAL A 6 -15.41 55.23 -9.15
CA VAL A 6 -14.26 54.54 -8.60
C VAL A 6 -14.73 53.16 -8.14
N SER A 7 -14.58 52.16 -8.99
CA SER A 7 -14.67 50.75 -8.60
C SER A 7 -13.47 50.44 -7.71
N SER A 8 -13.68 50.41 -6.41
CA SER A 8 -12.75 49.86 -5.46
C SER A 8 -12.57 48.37 -5.76
N VAL A 9 -11.48 48.03 -6.43
CA VAL A 9 -11.00 46.66 -6.50
C VAL A 9 -10.53 46.31 -5.08
N LEU A 10 -11.40 45.68 -4.33
CA LEU A 10 -11.00 44.94 -3.13
C LEU A 10 -10.04 43.85 -3.57
N LEU A 11 -8.74 44.15 -3.52
CA LEU A 11 -7.71 43.12 -3.54
C LEU A 11 -7.96 42.21 -2.33
N ALA A 12 -8.53 41.04 -2.56
CA ALA A 12 -8.66 40.02 -1.52
C ALA A 12 -7.25 39.77 -0.96
N GLN A 13 -7.02 40.18 0.27
CA GLN A 13 -5.76 39.94 0.96
C GLN A 13 -5.60 38.43 1.09
N LYS A 14 -4.55 37.86 0.45
CA LYS A 14 -4.24 36.44 0.48
C LYS A 14 -3.83 36.02 1.90
N GLU A 15 -4.44 34.95 2.38
CA GLU A 15 -4.09 34.37 3.68
C GLU A 15 -2.73 33.67 3.57
N ARG A 16 -1.69 34.21 4.23
CA ARG A 16 -0.35 33.63 4.17
C ARG A 16 -0.06 32.60 5.27
N LEU A 17 -0.65 32.77 6.44
CA LEU A 17 -0.48 31.83 7.56
C LEU A 17 -1.80 31.12 7.83
N LYS A 18 -1.76 29.81 7.79
CA LYS A 18 -2.87 28.91 8.15
C LYS A 18 -2.39 28.03 9.31
N VAL A 19 -3.08 28.09 10.43
CA VAL A 19 -2.81 27.23 11.58
C VAL A 19 -4.05 26.41 11.86
N GLU A 20 -3.87 25.12 12.00
CA GLU A 20 -4.88 24.16 12.39
C GLU A 20 -4.47 23.53 13.71
N LEU A 21 -5.36 23.56 14.68
CA LEU A 21 -5.19 22.88 15.96
C LEU A 21 -6.35 21.94 16.17
N SER A 22 -6.08 20.67 16.39
CA SER A 22 -7.09 19.69 16.72
C SER A 22 -6.74 18.96 18.02
N SER A 23 -7.78 18.58 18.74
CA SER A 23 -7.66 17.75 19.93
C SER A 23 -8.77 16.72 19.89
N SER A 24 -8.44 15.47 20.22
CA SER A 24 -9.41 14.38 20.24
C SER A 24 -9.09 13.38 21.34
N ALA A 25 -10.15 12.82 21.92
CA ALA A 25 -10.08 11.72 22.86
C ALA A 25 -10.73 10.50 22.23
N SER A 26 -10.09 9.36 22.31
CA SER A 26 -10.59 8.07 21.83
C SER A 26 -10.58 7.02 22.93
N VAL A 27 -11.52 6.08 22.85
CA VAL A 27 -11.59 4.91 23.71
C VAL A 27 -12.04 3.70 22.89
N SER A 28 -11.43 2.54 23.16
CA SER A 28 -11.75 1.27 22.51
C SER A 28 -12.26 0.25 23.54
N SER A 29 -13.14 -0.63 23.11
CA SER A 29 -13.62 -1.77 23.91
C SER A 29 -12.56 -2.88 24.02
N ASN A 30 -11.64 -2.97 23.06
CA ASN A 30 -10.57 -3.96 23.03
C ASN A 30 -9.28 -3.33 23.59
N SER A 31 -8.63 -4.01 24.53
CA SER A 31 -7.41 -3.52 25.18
C SER A 31 -6.14 -3.75 24.37
N GLU A 32 -6.19 -4.60 23.36
CA GLU A 32 -5.02 -4.99 22.56
C GLU A 32 -5.00 -4.36 21.16
N LEU A 33 -6.18 -4.15 20.57
CA LEU A 33 -6.31 -3.69 19.19
C LEU A 33 -7.46 -2.69 19.05
N ASN A 34 -7.20 -1.59 18.36
CA ASN A 34 -8.21 -0.66 17.94
C ASN A 34 -8.86 -1.12 16.62
N PRO A 35 -10.13 -0.78 16.35
CA PRO A 35 -10.75 -1.02 15.07
C PRO A 35 -9.92 -0.42 13.93
N LEU A 36 -9.76 -1.16 12.83
CA LEU A 36 -8.88 -0.82 11.72
C LEU A 36 -9.06 0.63 11.23
N TRP A 37 -10.29 1.03 10.96
CA TRP A 37 -10.56 2.36 10.42
C TRP A 37 -10.52 3.49 11.45
N SER A 38 -10.31 3.17 12.74
CA SER A 38 -10.11 4.20 13.76
C SER A 38 -8.73 4.86 13.71
N TYR A 39 -7.71 4.16 13.21
CA TYR A 39 -6.33 4.66 13.12
C TYR A 39 -5.78 4.69 11.70
N SER A 40 -6.25 3.80 10.82
CA SER A 40 -5.74 3.67 9.46
C SER A 40 -6.16 4.82 8.53
N ASN A 41 -5.34 5.08 7.51
CA ASN A 41 -5.50 6.16 6.54
C ASN A 41 -5.61 7.55 7.19
N GLN A 42 -4.88 7.76 8.29
CA GLN A 42 -4.81 9.01 9.04
C GLN A 42 -3.36 9.44 9.31
N TRP A 43 -2.45 9.10 8.42
CA TRP A 43 -1.03 9.47 8.44
C TRP A 43 -0.30 9.10 9.75
N GLY A 44 -0.69 7.99 10.38
CA GLY A 44 -0.09 7.52 11.63
C GLY A 44 -0.30 8.45 12.83
N ILE A 45 -1.33 9.29 12.83
CA ILE A 45 -1.64 10.21 13.92
C ILE A 45 -2.18 9.49 15.15
N TYR A 46 -2.88 8.36 14.96
CA TYR A 46 -3.55 7.62 16.04
C TYR A 46 -2.92 6.26 16.23
N SER A 47 -2.85 5.83 17.49
CA SER A 47 -2.29 4.54 17.85
C SER A 47 -3.18 3.37 17.44
N GLN A 48 -2.55 2.30 17.00
CA GLN A 48 -3.19 1.02 16.69
C GLN A 48 -3.54 0.22 17.96
N TYR A 49 -2.79 0.44 19.05
CA TYR A 49 -2.80 -0.45 20.24
C TYR A 49 -3.26 0.21 21.52
N GLU A 50 -3.44 1.53 21.56
CA GLU A 50 -3.83 2.23 22.77
C GLU A 50 -5.35 2.20 22.97
N GLN A 51 -5.80 1.57 24.05
CA GLN A 51 -7.22 1.46 24.40
C GLN A 51 -7.87 2.83 24.64
N ALA A 52 -7.15 3.76 25.27
CA ALA A 52 -7.60 5.12 25.49
C ALA A 52 -6.47 6.10 25.19
N GLU A 53 -6.73 7.09 24.34
CA GLU A 53 -5.72 8.03 23.88
C GLU A 53 -6.31 9.44 23.77
N LEU A 54 -5.58 10.44 24.29
CA LEU A 54 -5.81 11.84 24.00
C LEU A 54 -4.71 12.31 23.03
N VAL A 55 -5.12 12.80 21.87
CA VAL A 55 -4.22 13.31 20.82
C VAL A 55 -4.46 14.79 20.62
N VAL A 56 -3.38 15.56 20.58
CA VAL A 56 -3.37 16.97 20.15
C VAL A 56 -2.49 17.05 18.91
N HIS A 57 -3.03 17.59 17.83
CA HIS A 57 -2.30 17.81 16.59
C HIS A 57 -2.33 19.29 16.22
N GLY A 58 -1.17 19.90 16.17
CA GLY A 58 -0.96 21.28 15.72
C GLY A 58 -0.27 21.28 14.36
N LYS A 59 -0.80 22.06 13.41
CA LYS A 59 -0.26 22.19 12.06
C LYS A 59 -0.23 23.66 11.64
N ALA A 60 0.92 24.12 11.20
CA ALA A 60 1.10 25.48 10.68
C ALA A 60 1.66 25.41 9.26
N ARG A 61 1.12 26.27 8.39
CA ARG A 61 1.53 26.40 7.00
C ARG A 61 1.69 27.87 6.66
N TYR A 62 2.83 28.24 6.06
CA TYR A 62 3.11 29.60 5.65
C TYR A 62 3.50 29.66 4.17
N ASP A 63 2.76 30.47 3.41
CA ASP A 63 3.01 30.71 1.99
C ASP A 63 4.07 31.80 1.84
N LEU A 64 5.31 31.40 1.55
CA LEU A 64 6.47 32.30 1.34
C LEU A 64 6.32 33.10 0.05
N LEU A 65 5.96 32.40 -1.04
CA LEU A 65 5.68 32.97 -2.34
C LEU A 65 4.35 32.39 -2.85
N ASP A 66 3.59 33.21 -3.53
CA ASP A 66 2.34 32.81 -4.14
C ASP A 66 2.09 33.75 -5.35
N LYS A 67 2.61 33.34 -6.50
CA LYS A 67 2.50 34.02 -7.79
C LYS A 67 2.05 33.00 -8.83
N ASP A 68 1.48 33.48 -9.94
CA ASP A 68 0.87 32.62 -10.98
C ASP A 68 1.76 31.48 -11.47
N SER A 69 3.08 31.69 -11.51
CA SER A 69 4.03 30.68 -12.03
C SER A 69 4.96 30.10 -10.97
N VAL A 70 4.92 30.61 -9.73
CA VAL A 70 5.84 30.21 -8.66
C VAL A 70 5.10 30.25 -7.35
N ASP A 71 4.97 29.13 -6.68
CA ASP A 71 4.57 29.06 -5.28
C ASP A 71 5.68 28.44 -4.43
N LEU A 72 5.77 28.86 -3.18
CA LEU A 72 6.70 28.34 -2.21
C LEU A 72 6.06 28.36 -0.83
N GLN A 73 6.05 27.23 -0.15
CA GLN A 73 5.36 27.00 1.11
C GLN A 73 6.24 26.23 2.08
N VAL A 74 6.19 26.61 3.34
CA VAL A 74 6.73 25.80 4.45
C VAL A 74 5.59 25.31 5.33
N GLY A 75 5.76 24.12 5.90
CA GLY A 75 4.82 23.53 6.83
C GLY A 75 5.52 22.85 8.01
N LEU A 76 4.87 22.92 9.15
CA LEU A 76 5.26 22.23 10.38
C LEU A 76 4.01 21.63 11.03
N GLY A 77 4.07 20.36 11.41
CA GLY A 77 3.03 19.66 12.15
C GLY A 77 3.62 18.88 13.31
N VAL A 78 2.93 18.90 14.45
CA VAL A 78 3.34 18.19 15.66
C VAL A 78 2.16 17.44 16.22
N VAL A 79 2.37 16.17 16.56
CA VAL A 79 1.41 15.33 17.27
C VAL A 79 1.93 15.12 18.70
N GLY A 80 1.08 15.41 19.67
CA GLY A 80 1.27 15.05 21.08
C GLY A 80 0.20 14.05 21.49
N SER A 81 0.59 13.00 22.17
CA SER A 81 -0.29 11.96 22.67
C SER A 81 -0.08 11.70 24.15
N THR A 82 -1.10 11.22 24.85
CA THR A 82 -0.96 10.66 26.20
C THR A 82 -0.02 9.46 26.25
N ASN A 83 0.12 8.74 25.14
CA ASN A 83 1.23 7.82 24.90
C ASN A 83 2.41 8.62 24.34
N PHE A 84 3.41 8.94 25.19
CA PHE A 84 4.54 9.77 24.79
C PHE A 84 5.35 9.18 23.62
N ASP A 85 5.45 7.87 23.50
CA ASP A 85 6.16 7.18 22.40
C ASP A 85 5.47 7.44 21.05
N HIS A 86 4.20 7.82 21.07
CA HIS A 86 3.44 8.21 19.87
C HIS A 86 3.52 9.72 19.58
N SER A 87 4.18 10.52 20.43
CA SER A 87 4.37 11.95 20.20
C SER A 87 5.52 12.20 19.21
N MET A 88 5.30 13.03 18.18
CA MET A 88 6.26 13.20 17.09
C MET A 88 6.16 14.55 16.38
N ILE A 89 7.25 14.95 15.73
CA ILE A 89 7.17 15.88 14.61
C ILE A 89 6.56 15.11 13.44
N HIS A 90 5.34 15.46 13.09
CA HIS A 90 4.55 14.76 12.10
C HIS A 90 4.82 15.26 10.68
N GLU A 91 4.94 16.57 10.52
CA GLU A 91 5.29 17.24 9.27
C GLU A 91 6.37 18.29 9.50
N ALA A 92 7.35 18.36 8.60
CA ALA A 92 8.32 19.44 8.52
C ALA A 92 8.81 19.49 7.08
N TYR A 93 8.33 20.45 6.29
CA TYR A 93 8.61 20.46 4.85
C TYR A 93 8.75 21.86 4.26
N LEU A 94 9.48 21.91 3.18
CA LEU A 94 9.48 22.97 2.18
C LEU A 94 8.97 22.38 0.87
N LYS A 95 7.96 22.97 0.26
CA LYS A 95 7.48 22.61 -1.06
C LYS A 95 7.23 23.83 -1.92
N GLY A 96 7.26 23.62 -3.21
CA GLY A 96 6.90 24.66 -4.16
C GLY A 96 6.64 24.12 -5.54
N ARG A 97 6.16 25.02 -6.38
CA ARG A 97 5.93 24.80 -7.81
C ARG A 97 6.58 25.91 -8.61
N PHE A 98 7.25 25.51 -9.64
CA PHE A 98 7.77 26.41 -10.67
C PHE A 98 7.21 25.99 -12.02
N TYR A 99 6.26 26.77 -12.54
CA TYR A 99 5.42 26.39 -13.68
C TYR A 99 4.69 25.05 -13.43
N MET A 100 5.09 23.99 -14.14
CA MET A 100 4.53 22.64 -13.99
C MET A 100 5.38 21.74 -13.08
N ILE A 101 6.55 22.17 -12.66
CA ILE A 101 7.48 21.37 -11.87
C ILE A 101 7.22 21.61 -10.39
N ASP A 102 6.82 20.56 -9.71
CA ASP A 102 6.68 20.49 -8.26
C ASP A 102 7.98 20.00 -7.62
N PHE A 103 8.32 20.55 -6.48
CA PHE A 103 9.37 20.01 -5.61
C PHE A 103 8.91 19.99 -4.16
N THR A 104 9.43 19.04 -3.39
CA THR A 104 9.23 18.95 -1.94
C THR A 104 10.51 18.44 -1.28
N VAL A 105 10.78 18.96 -0.07
CA VAL A 105 11.88 18.51 0.78
C VAL A 105 11.37 18.42 2.21
N GLY A 106 11.54 17.27 2.83
CA GLY A 106 11.11 17.01 4.21
C GLY A 106 9.97 16.02 4.32
N MET A 107 9.23 16.07 5.42
CA MET A 107 8.10 15.21 5.73
C MET A 107 6.79 15.96 5.49
N GLU A 108 5.99 15.53 4.55
CA GLU A 108 4.66 16.08 4.25
C GLU A 108 3.62 14.96 4.22
N ALA A 109 2.50 15.13 4.89
CA ALA A 109 1.34 14.24 4.85
C ALA A 109 0.61 14.38 3.50
N PHE A 110 1.26 13.92 2.44
CA PHE A 110 0.79 14.03 1.06
C PHE A 110 1.24 12.82 0.24
N SER A 111 0.34 12.29 -0.57
CA SER A 111 0.65 11.28 -1.59
C SER A 111 0.02 11.67 -2.92
N PRO A 112 0.79 11.80 -4.01
CA PRO A 112 0.25 12.08 -5.34
C PRO A 112 -0.51 10.88 -5.93
N LEU A 113 -0.48 9.73 -5.25
CA LEU A 113 -1.08 8.47 -5.67
C LEU A 113 -2.25 8.03 -4.78
N ALA A 114 -2.59 8.82 -3.74
CA ALA A 114 -3.74 8.52 -2.89
C ALA A 114 -5.03 8.47 -3.72
N LYS A 115 -5.86 7.46 -3.47
CA LYS A 115 -7.11 7.21 -4.18
C LYS A 115 -8.29 7.13 -3.23
N TYR A 116 -8.78 8.31 -2.84
CA TYR A 116 -9.98 8.40 -2.00
C TYR A 116 -9.85 7.60 -0.70
N ASP A 117 -8.69 7.66 -0.04
CA ASP A 117 -8.30 6.83 1.11
C ASP A 117 -9.30 6.89 2.28
N ASP A 118 -10.08 7.96 2.39
CA ASP A 118 -11.15 8.11 3.37
C ASP A 118 -12.44 7.35 3.01
N LEU A 119 -12.60 6.91 1.74
CA LEU A 119 -13.75 6.15 1.23
C LEU A 119 -13.40 4.79 0.62
N THR A 120 -12.11 4.46 0.50
CA THR A 120 -11.59 3.20 -0.05
C THR A 120 -10.65 2.53 0.95
N SER A 121 -10.06 1.39 0.57
CA SER A 121 -9.02 0.74 1.36
C SER A 121 -7.68 1.49 1.35
N GLY A 122 -7.54 2.51 0.50
CA GLY A 122 -6.31 3.26 0.27
C GLY A 122 -5.46 2.68 -0.86
N SER A 123 -4.49 3.48 -1.30
CA SER A 123 -3.56 3.07 -2.37
C SER A 123 -2.68 1.90 -1.93
N TYR A 124 -2.40 0.98 -2.85
CA TYR A 124 -1.59 -0.21 -2.58
C TYR A 124 -0.17 0.11 -2.10
N LEU A 125 0.50 1.11 -2.70
CA LEU A 125 1.89 1.46 -2.37
C LEU A 125 2.04 2.73 -1.54
N MET A 126 1.23 3.75 -1.78
CA MET A 126 1.40 5.08 -1.18
C MET A 126 0.03 5.60 -0.73
N SER A 127 -0.43 5.12 0.41
CA SER A 127 -1.67 5.58 1.05
C SER A 127 -1.39 6.67 2.10
N SER A 128 -2.43 7.14 2.74
CA SER A 128 -2.38 7.99 3.92
C SER A 128 -2.27 7.22 5.25
N ASN A 129 -1.84 5.95 5.23
CA ASN A 129 -1.87 5.08 6.40
C ASN A 129 -0.70 5.31 7.36
N ALA A 130 0.55 5.21 6.87
CA ALA A 130 1.74 5.40 7.69
C ALA A 130 2.08 6.88 7.89
N ARG A 131 2.89 7.17 8.91
CA ARG A 131 3.44 8.53 9.12
C ARG A 131 4.28 8.97 7.92
N PRO A 132 4.32 10.28 7.62
CA PRO A 132 5.16 10.81 6.56
C PRO A 132 6.64 10.49 6.80
N THR A 133 7.34 10.09 5.76
CA THR A 133 8.79 9.86 5.79
C THR A 133 9.53 11.06 5.20
N PRO A 134 10.77 11.38 5.68
CA PRO A 134 11.57 12.44 5.09
C PRO A 134 11.97 12.06 3.67
N ARG A 135 11.71 12.95 2.74
CA ARG A 135 11.98 12.71 1.32
C ARG A 135 12.24 14.00 0.55
N ILE A 136 12.96 13.88 -0.54
CA ILE A 136 13.09 14.88 -1.57
C ILE A 136 12.27 14.39 -2.77
N GLY A 137 11.38 15.22 -3.29
CA GLY A 137 10.52 14.92 -4.42
C GLY A 137 10.65 15.94 -5.52
N LEU A 138 10.59 15.48 -6.76
CA LEU A 138 10.59 16.31 -7.96
C LEU A 138 9.69 15.69 -9.02
N GLY A 139 8.85 16.51 -9.66
CA GLY A 139 7.98 15.99 -10.73
C GLY A 139 6.92 16.96 -11.21
N ILE A 140 5.97 16.42 -11.91
CA ILE A 140 4.69 17.03 -12.31
C ILE A 140 3.61 16.26 -11.57
N PHE A 141 3.21 16.74 -10.38
CA PHE A 141 2.38 15.94 -9.47
C PHE A 141 0.89 15.97 -9.80
N ASP A 142 0.45 16.96 -10.58
CA ASP A 142 -0.90 17.05 -11.13
C ASP A 142 -0.90 16.82 -12.64
N TRP A 143 -2.07 16.53 -13.22
CA TRP A 143 -2.21 16.39 -14.66
C TRP A 143 -1.85 17.70 -15.39
N TRP A 144 -0.79 17.67 -16.17
CA TRP A 144 -0.35 18.77 -17.00
C TRP A 144 -0.60 18.49 -18.47
N SER A 145 -1.29 19.43 -19.13
CA SER A 145 -1.55 19.35 -20.56
C SER A 145 -0.31 19.73 -21.35
N ILE A 146 0.14 18.85 -22.23
CA ILE A 146 1.27 19.12 -23.11
C ILE A 146 0.89 20.28 -24.06
N PRO A 147 1.70 21.36 -24.15
CA PRO A 147 1.45 22.48 -25.05
C PRO A 147 1.23 22.03 -26.49
N TYR A 148 0.38 22.76 -27.21
CA TYR A 148 0.00 22.50 -28.61
C TYR A 148 -0.83 21.24 -28.88
N THR A 149 -1.13 20.42 -27.88
CA THR A 149 -2.00 19.23 -28.01
C THR A 149 -3.49 19.53 -27.81
N ARG A 150 -3.88 20.78 -27.52
CA ARG A 150 -5.28 21.18 -27.22
C ARG A 150 -5.90 20.32 -26.11
N ASP A 151 -5.16 20.05 -25.05
CA ASP A 151 -5.51 19.20 -23.91
C ASP A 151 -5.73 17.71 -24.22
N TRP A 152 -5.43 17.28 -25.45
CA TRP A 152 -5.57 15.88 -25.84
C TRP A 152 -4.56 14.96 -25.16
N LEU A 153 -3.38 15.45 -24.86
CA LEU A 153 -2.35 14.67 -24.20
C LEU A 153 -1.95 15.34 -22.89
N GLN A 154 -2.16 14.61 -21.81
CA GLN A 154 -1.82 15.04 -20.46
C GLN A 154 -0.88 14.04 -19.80
N ILE A 155 0.06 14.54 -19.03
CA ILE A 155 1.04 13.75 -18.31
C ILE A 155 1.06 14.11 -16.82
N LYS A 156 1.45 13.15 -16.01
CA LYS A 156 1.74 13.30 -14.60
C LYS A 156 2.90 12.35 -14.26
N GLY A 157 3.86 12.78 -13.45
CA GLY A 157 4.98 11.91 -13.12
C GLY A 157 5.95 12.57 -12.16
N GLY A 158 6.75 11.77 -11.48
CA GLY A 158 7.74 12.27 -10.55
C GLY A 158 8.52 11.16 -9.87
N CYS A 159 9.48 11.57 -9.07
CA CYS A 159 10.22 10.67 -8.21
C CYS A 159 10.47 11.28 -6.84
N TYR A 160 10.60 10.41 -5.86
CA TYR A 160 11.00 10.72 -4.50
C TYR A 160 12.23 9.89 -4.13
N LEU A 161 13.10 10.49 -3.35
CA LEU A 161 14.19 9.80 -2.66
C LEU A 161 14.07 10.17 -1.18
N GLY A 162 13.95 9.17 -0.33
CA GLY A 162 13.74 9.35 1.10
C GLY A 162 14.45 8.30 1.94
N MET A 163 14.19 8.33 3.22
CA MET A 163 14.70 7.37 4.19
C MET A 163 13.56 6.87 5.07
N LEU A 164 13.63 5.59 5.47
CA LEU A 164 12.79 5.07 6.53
C LEU A 164 13.38 5.45 7.89
N PHE A 165 12.56 5.99 8.76
CA PHE A 165 12.87 6.08 10.18
C PHE A 165 12.41 4.79 10.84
N ASP A 166 13.37 3.92 11.10
CA ASP A 166 13.07 2.63 11.67
C ASP A 166 12.97 2.76 13.19
N GLU A 167 12.00 2.04 13.74
CA GLU A 167 11.92 1.82 15.17
C GLU A 167 13.11 0.97 15.62
N ASP A 168 13.41 1.01 16.90
CA ASP A 168 14.54 0.31 17.49
C ASP A 168 14.24 -1.21 17.62
N ASN A 169 13.86 -1.83 16.50
CA ASN A 169 13.59 -3.25 16.42
C ASN A 169 14.85 -3.98 15.92
N PRO A 170 15.37 -4.95 16.68
CA PRO A 170 16.61 -5.65 16.33
C PRO A 170 16.54 -6.45 15.01
N LYS A 171 15.34 -6.69 14.47
CA LYS A 171 15.16 -7.36 13.17
C LYS A 171 15.18 -6.39 11.98
N TYR A 172 15.11 -5.08 12.23
CA TYR A 172 15.02 -4.11 11.14
C TYR A 172 16.39 -3.81 10.54
N THR A 173 16.40 -3.64 9.24
CA THR A 173 17.52 -3.03 8.53
C THR A 173 17.46 -1.52 8.79
N LYS A 174 18.56 -0.94 9.25
CA LYS A 174 18.66 0.49 9.57
C LYS A 174 19.06 1.31 8.35
N ASP A 175 18.75 2.61 8.36
CA ASP A 175 19.17 3.58 7.34
C ASP A 175 18.76 3.18 5.91
N VAL A 176 17.58 2.60 5.76
CA VAL A 176 17.07 2.17 4.46
C VAL A 176 16.68 3.37 3.61
N ILE A 177 17.23 3.44 2.42
CA ILE A 177 16.86 4.45 1.42
C ILE A 177 15.61 3.99 0.67
N LEU A 178 14.64 4.90 0.59
CA LEU A 178 13.40 4.70 -0.12
C LEU A 178 13.41 5.48 -1.43
N HIS A 179 13.25 4.81 -2.56
CA HIS A 179 13.07 5.45 -3.85
C HIS A 179 11.69 5.12 -4.41
N GLU A 180 10.97 6.13 -4.84
CA GLU A 180 9.62 6.01 -5.40
C GLU A 180 9.55 6.80 -6.70
N LYS A 181 8.96 6.24 -7.74
CA LYS A 181 8.73 6.92 -9.01
C LYS A 181 7.42 6.50 -9.64
N PHE A 182 6.84 7.42 -10.39
CA PHE A 182 5.62 7.18 -11.15
C PHE A 182 5.59 7.99 -12.43
N ALA A 183 4.93 7.45 -13.44
CA ALA A 183 4.69 8.12 -14.70
C ALA A 183 3.32 7.72 -15.25
N TYR A 184 2.52 8.69 -15.65
CA TYR A 184 1.18 8.54 -16.17
C TYR A 184 1.00 9.32 -17.46
N GLY A 185 0.26 8.74 -18.40
CA GLY A 185 -0.30 9.43 -19.55
C GLY A 185 -1.81 9.34 -19.54
N ARG A 186 -2.50 10.41 -19.93
CA ARG A 186 -3.95 10.49 -20.04
C ARG A 186 -4.35 11.15 -21.36
N LEU A 187 -5.35 10.58 -22.01
CA LEU A 187 -6.01 11.26 -23.13
C LEU A 187 -7.06 12.20 -22.56
N GLY A 188 -6.87 13.51 -22.78
CA GLY A 188 -7.77 14.57 -22.35
C GLY A 188 -8.66 15.07 -23.50
N GLY A 189 -9.22 16.26 -23.32
CA GLY A 189 -10.02 16.93 -24.36
C GLY A 189 -11.44 16.40 -24.57
N TRP A 190 -11.84 15.31 -23.89
CA TRP A 190 -13.15 14.69 -23.94
C TRP A 190 -13.79 14.54 -22.56
N TYR A 191 -15.05 14.16 -22.54
CA TYR A 191 -15.76 13.79 -21.31
C TYR A 191 -15.21 12.48 -20.72
N VAL A 192 -14.67 11.58 -21.53
CA VAL A 192 -14.04 10.32 -21.14
C VAL A 192 -12.53 10.42 -21.35
N LYS A 193 -11.76 10.30 -20.28
CA LYS A 193 -10.32 10.49 -20.26
C LYS A 193 -9.62 9.22 -19.79
N PRO A 194 -9.30 8.28 -20.68
CA PRO A 194 -8.54 7.08 -20.32
C PRO A 194 -7.12 7.45 -19.94
N TYR A 195 -6.59 6.75 -18.92
CA TYR A 195 -5.22 6.91 -18.48
C TYR A 195 -4.52 5.57 -18.26
N LEU A 196 -3.21 5.62 -18.33
CA LEU A 196 -2.31 4.52 -17.98
C LEU A 196 -1.14 5.09 -17.19
N GLY A 197 -0.79 4.41 -16.11
CA GLY A 197 0.33 4.75 -15.24
C GLY A 197 1.16 3.54 -14.83
N LEU A 198 2.41 3.81 -14.51
CA LEU A 198 3.33 2.87 -13.89
C LEU A 198 3.89 3.51 -12.63
N VAL A 199 3.79 2.78 -11.52
CA VAL A 199 4.39 3.14 -10.24
C VAL A 199 5.40 2.08 -9.86
N HIS A 200 6.57 2.51 -9.43
CA HIS A 200 7.64 1.61 -8.99
C HIS A 200 8.38 2.21 -7.81
N SER A 201 8.50 1.42 -6.76
CA SER A 201 9.15 1.80 -5.51
C SER A 201 10.18 0.75 -5.13
N VAL A 202 11.26 1.17 -4.49
CA VAL A 202 12.35 0.28 -4.09
C VAL A 202 12.96 0.72 -2.77
N MET A 203 13.26 -0.25 -1.91
CA MET A 203 14.13 -0.10 -0.76
C MET A 203 15.55 -0.50 -1.16
N MET A 204 16.56 0.32 -0.79
CA MET A 204 17.96 0.05 -1.12
C MET A 204 18.90 0.51 0.00
N GLY A 205 20.07 -0.09 0.07
CA GLY A 205 21.09 0.26 1.07
C GLY A 205 20.67 -0.08 2.50
N GLY A 206 21.35 0.55 3.45
CA GLY A 206 21.14 0.34 4.88
C GLY A 206 22.08 -0.70 5.47
N THR A 207 21.97 -0.91 6.78
CA THR A 207 22.76 -1.89 7.53
C THR A 207 21.85 -2.99 8.07
N SER A 208 22.15 -4.23 7.72
CA SER A 208 21.35 -5.40 8.13
C SER A 208 21.40 -5.61 9.66
N PRO A 209 20.46 -6.40 10.23
CA PRO A 209 20.50 -6.76 11.65
C PRO A 209 21.78 -7.47 12.10
N THR A 210 22.51 -8.08 11.18
CA THR A 210 23.80 -8.75 11.44
C THR A 210 24.99 -7.79 11.37
N GLY A 211 24.76 -6.51 11.04
CA GLY A 211 25.81 -5.49 10.92
C GLY A 211 26.48 -5.44 9.55
N GLU A 212 25.97 -6.16 8.56
CA GLU A 212 26.45 -6.09 7.17
C GLU A 212 25.81 -4.91 6.43
N ASP A 213 26.63 -4.12 5.74
CA ASP A 213 26.14 -3.05 4.89
C ASP A 213 25.56 -3.61 3.59
N ILE A 214 24.35 -3.19 3.26
CA ILE A 214 23.69 -3.55 2.02
C ILE A 214 24.17 -2.61 0.91
N PRO A 215 24.81 -3.12 -0.16
CA PRO A 215 25.35 -2.29 -1.22
C PRO A 215 24.27 -1.44 -1.91
N ILE A 216 24.62 -0.19 -2.21
CA ILE A 216 23.77 0.70 -3.01
C ILE A 216 24.22 0.62 -4.47
N ASP A 217 23.34 0.18 -5.33
CA ASP A 217 23.46 0.32 -6.77
C ASP A 217 22.24 1.08 -7.29
N PHE A 218 22.31 2.41 -7.22
CA PHE A 218 21.18 3.28 -7.51
C PHE A 218 20.56 2.99 -8.89
N TRP A 219 21.39 2.85 -9.94
CA TRP A 219 20.86 2.65 -11.28
C TRP A 219 20.31 1.23 -11.50
N ALA A 220 20.91 0.21 -10.91
CA ALA A 220 20.34 -1.13 -10.94
C ALA A 220 19.00 -1.17 -10.23
N SER A 221 18.91 -0.63 -9.02
CA SER A 221 17.67 -0.54 -8.24
C SER A 221 16.63 0.34 -8.93
N PHE A 222 17.05 1.51 -9.47
CA PHE A 222 16.15 2.40 -10.20
C PHE A 222 15.50 1.71 -11.42
N LEU A 223 16.24 0.90 -12.14
CA LEU A 223 15.77 0.21 -13.37
C LEU A 223 15.21 -1.19 -13.10
N GLY A 224 15.20 -1.66 -11.85
CA GLY A 224 14.77 -3.03 -11.50
C GLY A 224 15.70 -4.09 -12.11
N LYS A 225 17.01 -3.85 -12.10
CA LYS A 225 18.03 -4.76 -12.63
C LYS A 225 18.81 -5.42 -11.51
N ARG A 226 19.43 -6.57 -11.82
CA ARG A 226 20.40 -7.22 -10.95
C ARG A 226 21.66 -6.38 -10.79
N SER A 227 22.38 -6.56 -9.67
CA SER A 227 23.64 -5.86 -9.42
C SER A 227 24.75 -6.85 -9.03
N GLU A 228 25.88 -6.74 -9.71
CA GLU A 228 27.09 -7.53 -9.40
C GLU A 228 27.71 -7.19 -8.03
N LYS A 229 27.36 -6.04 -7.44
CA LYS A 229 27.84 -5.62 -6.11
C LYS A 229 27.46 -6.59 -4.99
N PHE A 230 26.43 -7.41 -5.20
CA PHE A 230 25.94 -8.40 -4.23
C PHE A 230 26.60 -9.79 -4.38
N ARG A 231 27.39 -10.03 -5.44
CA ARG A 231 27.90 -11.36 -5.79
C ARG A 231 28.75 -11.99 -4.69
N ASP A 232 29.60 -11.20 -4.06
CA ASP A 232 30.58 -11.67 -3.08
C ASP A 232 30.04 -11.71 -1.64
N ILE A 233 28.79 -11.25 -1.44
CA ILE A 233 28.11 -11.26 -0.15
C ILE A 233 27.23 -12.51 -0.07
N SER A 234 27.64 -13.51 0.70
CA SER A 234 26.98 -14.83 0.74
C SER A 234 25.51 -14.76 1.16
N SER A 235 25.19 -13.91 2.15
CA SER A 235 23.83 -13.66 2.66
C SER A 235 22.90 -12.95 1.65
N MET A 236 23.47 -12.27 0.65
CA MET A 236 22.76 -11.42 -0.31
C MET A 236 22.96 -11.87 -1.76
N ARG A 237 23.54 -13.05 -1.97
CA ARG A 237 23.88 -13.55 -3.32
C ARG A 237 22.68 -13.66 -4.25
N GLY A 238 21.47 -13.82 -3.72
CA GLY A 238 20.23 -13.80 -4.49
C GLY A 238 20.00 -12.50 -5.27
N GLU A 239 20.43 -11.36 -4.73
CA GLU A 239 20.31 -10.03 -5.35
C GLU A 239 21.23 -9.85 -6.57
N ALA A 240 22.28 -10.67 -6.72
CA ALA A 240 23.10 -10.70 -7.92
C ALA A 240 22.40 -11.38 -9.12
N THR A 241 21.35 -12.15 -8.88
CA THR A 241 20.58 -12.87 -9.90
C THR A 241 19.19 -12.26 -10.11
N ASN A 242 18.64 -11.62 -9.08
CA ASN A 242 17.36 -10.90 -9.13
C ASN A 242 17.56 -9.38 -9.22
N ALA A 243 16.45 -8.63 -9.20
CA ALA A 243 16.52 -7.18 -9.10
C ALA A 243 17.05 -6.76 -7.72
N ALA A 244 18.06 -5.89 -7.71
CA ALA A 244 18.78 -5.47 -6.51
C ALA A 244 17.92 -4.56 -5.61
N GLY A 245 17.59 -5.02 -4.41
CA GLY A 245 16.79 -4.29 -3.42
C GLY A 245 15.35 -4.80 -3.28
N GLY A 246 14.58 -4.13 -2.44
CA GLY A 246 13.18 -4.48 -2.16
C GLY A 246 12.19 -3.81 -3.10
N HIS A 247 11.89 -4.42 -4.25
CA HIS A 247 11.01 -3.84 -5.26
C HIS A 247 9.55 -4.06 -4.99
N GLN A 248 8.74 -3.01 -5.26
CA GLN A 248 7.28 -3.04 -5.30
C GLN A 248 6.80 -2.17 -6.45
N GLY A 249 5.71 -2.55 -7.11
CA GLY A 249 5.18 -1.74 -8.18
C GLY A 249 3.75 -2.07 -8.54
N LEU A 250 3.17 -1.22 -9.37
CA LEU A 250 1.85 -1.46 -9.94
C LEU A 250 1.69 -0.77 -11.30
N TRP A 251 0.91 -1.38 -12.14
CA TRP A 251 0.25 -0.73 -13.26
C TRP A 251 -1.07 -0.15 -12.77
N ASP A 252 -1.34 1.09 -13.12
CA ASP A 252 -2.56 1.81 -12.75
C ASP A 252 -3.21 2.34 -14.02
N MET A 253 -4.37 1.85 -14.34
CA MET A 253 -5.12 2.22 -15.53
C MET A 253 -6.58 2.52 -15.19
N GLY A 254 -7.20 3.40 -15.94
CA GLY A 254 -8.59 3.74 -15.67
C GLY A 254 -9.16 4.79 -16.60
N LEU A 255 -10.30 5.29 -16.19
CA LEU A 255 -11.10 6.27 -16.91
C LEU A 255 -11.58 7.36 -15.95
N ASP A 256 -11.31 8.61 -16.27
CA ASP A 256 -12.00 9.74 -15.68
C ASP A 256 -13.16 10.13 -16.62
N VAL A 257 -14.37 10.25 -16.09
CA VAL A 257 -15.55 10.63 -16.87
C VAL A 257 -16.22 11.84 -16.22
N ASP A 258 -16.35 12.92 -16.97
CA ASP A 258 -17.12 14.09 -16.58
C ASP A 258 -18.53 13.96 -17.17
N PHE A 259 -19.54 13.79 -16.34
CA PHE A 259 -20.92 13.58 -16.76
C PHE A 259 -21.90 14.51 -16.05
N VAL A 260 -22.46 15.47 -16.78
CA VAL A 260 -23.51 16.40 -16.30
C VAL A 260 -23.17 16.98 -14.91
N GLY A 261 -21.93 17.52 -14.76
CA GLY A 261 -21.47 18.08 -13.49
C GLY A 261 -20.96 17.06 -12.47
N ASN A 262 -21.20 15.77 -12.66
CA ASN A 262 -20.67 14.71 -11.82
C ASN A 262 -19.36 14.17 -12.38
N LYS A 263 -18.53 13.59 -11.52
CA LYS A 263 -17.27 12.94 -11.93
C LYS A 263 -17.32 11.48 -11.58
N VAL A 264 -16.95 10.64 -12.52
CA VAL A 264 -16.79 9.20 -12.30
C VAL A 264 -15.33 8.85 -12.57
N HIS A 265 -14.70 8.22 -11.61
CA HIS A 265 -13.36 7.67 -11.76
C HIS A 265 -13.42 6.15 -11.61
N PHE A 266 -13.13 5.44 -12.68
CA PHE A 266 -12.91 3.99 -12.65
C PHE A 266 -11.40 3.74 -12.69
N TYR A 267 -10.90 2.84 -11.84
CA TYR A 267 -9.48 2.44 -11.82
C TYR A 267 -9.32 0.94 -11.69
N TYR A 268 -8.24 0.44 -12.29
CA TYR A 268 -7.78 -0.92 -12.18
C TYR A 268 -6.26 -0.90 -11.96
N GLN A 269 -5.83 -1.43 -10.81
CA GLN A 269 -4.43 -1.52 -10.42
C GLN A 269 -3.99 -2.97 -10.43
N ARG A 270 -2.85 -3.24 -11.06
CA ARG A 270 -2.24 -4.57 -11.10
C ARG A 270 -0.86 -4.52 -10.44
N MET A 271 -0.70 -5.27 -9.36
CA MET A 271 0.51 -5.28 -8.56
C MET A 271 1.59 -6.16 -9.19
N PHE A 272 2.85 -5.77 -9.00
CA PHE A 272 4.03 -6.59 -9.25
C PHE A 272 5.09 -6.34 -8.18
N LYS A 273 5.96 -7.32 -7.95
CA LYS A 273 7.03 -7.20 -6.96
C LYS A 273 8.42 -7.15 -7.60
N ASP A 274 8.61 -7.80 -8.71
CA ASP A 274 9.89 -7.91 -9.43
C ASP A 274 9.69 -7.79 -10.94
N ASN A 275 10.78 -7.96 -11.69
CA ASN A 275 10.79 -7.79 -13.15
C ASN A 275 9.81 -8.73 -13.89
N GLY A 276 9.55 -9.93 -13.35
CA GLY A 276 8.60 -10.88 -13.95
C GLY A 276 7.17 -10.34 -14.03
N GLY A 277 6.76 -9.50 -13.07
CA GLY A 277 5.42 -8.88 -13.00
C GLY A 277 5.27 -7.59 -13.78
N THR A 278 6.32 -7.07 -14.43
CA THR A 278 6.29 -5.75 -15.08
C THR A 278 5.49 -5.70 -16.39
N LYS A 279 5.07 -6.84 -16.94
CA LYS A 279 4.18 -6.87 -18.11
C LYS A 279 2.76 -6.49 -17.71
N PRO A 280 2.16 -5.42 -18.25
CA PRO A 280 0.82 -4.96 -17.86
C PRO A 280 -0.28 -5.97 -18.22
N PHE A 281 -0.06 -6.75 -19.29
CA PHE A 281 -0.98 -7.76 -19.80
C PHE A 281 -0.22 -9.08 -20.03
N GLY A 282 -0.91 -10.21 -19.90
CA GLY A 282 -0.35 -11.52 -20.25
C GLY A 282 0.39 -12.24 -19.13
N THR A 283 0.31 -11.81 -17.89
CA THR A 283 0.73 -12.59 -16.72
C THR A 283 -0.46 -13.38 -16.16
N LEU A 284 -0.18 -14.49 -15.50
CA LEU A 284 -1.22 -15.31 -14.86
C LEU A 284 -1.67 -14.74 -13.50
N ASN A 285 -1.02 -13.69 -13.03
CA ASN A 285 -1.40 -13.03 -11.79
C ASN A 285 -2.81 -12.47 -11.88
N LYS A 286 -3.69 -12.92 -10.98
CA LYS A 286 -5.09 -12.48 -10.88
C LYS A 286 -5.29 -11.37 -9.85
N ASP A 287 -4.22 -10.97 -9.16
CA ASP A 287 -4.29 -9.94 -8.13
C ASP A 287 -4.50 -8.56 -8.74
N HIS A 288 -5.38 -7.80 -8.12
CA HIS A 288 -5.74 -6.46 -8.56
C HIS A 288 -6.41 -5.67 -7.45
N ILE A 289 -6.42 -4.35 -7.61
CA ILE A 289 -7.38 -3.46 -6.97
C ILE A 289 -8.16 -2.78 -8.09
N MET A 290 -9.47 -2.88 -8.04
CA MET A 290 -10.35 -2.18 -8.98
C MET A 290 -11.43 -1.44 -8.22
N GLY A 291 -11.76 -0.25 -8.68
CA GLY A 291 -12.77 0.55 -8.01
C GLY A 291 -13.45 1.54 -8.92
N ILE A 292 -14.57 2.02 -8.44
CA ILE A 292 -15.31 3.13 -9.00
C ILE A 292 -15.60 4.15 -7.91
N HIS A 293 -15.30 5.39 -8.20
CA HIS A 293 -15.65 6.53 -7.37
C HIS A 293 -16.53 7.50 -8.16
N VAL A 294 -17.64 7.90 -7.58
CA VAL A 294 -18.58 8.86 -8.17
C VAL A 294 -18.70 10.06 -7.23
N SER A 295 -18.38 11.26 -7.72
CA SER A 295 -18.60 12.52 -7.03
C SER A 295 -19.81 13.25 -7.63
N PHE A 296 -20.72 13.68 -6.77
CA PHE A 296 -21.95 14.39 -7.11
C PHE A 296 -21.83 15.86 -6.76
N ASN A 297 -21.86 16.76 -7.76
CA ASN A 297 -21.68 18.19 -7.52
C ASN A 297 -22.93 18.87 -6.92
N ASP A 298 -24.13 18.43 -7.33
CA ASP A 298 -25.38 19.09 -6.97
C ASP A 298 -26.17 18.40 -5.84
N SER A 299 -25.64 17.31 -5.30
CA SER A 299 -26.28 16.56 -4.22
C SER A 299 -25.74 16.99 -2.85
N LYS A 300 -26.62 17.50 -1.99
CA LYS A 300 -26.23 17.90 -0.63
C LYS A 300 -25.98 16.71 0.27
N TRP A 301 -26.94 15.79 0.37
CA TRP A 301 -26.86 14.66 1.31
C TRP A 301 -25.94 13.54 0.88
N LEU A 302 -25.63 13.42 -0.40
CA LEU A 302 -24.73 12.42 -0.95
C LEU A 302 -23.73 13.09 -1.89
N SER A 303 -22.52 13.33 -1.42
CA SER A 303 -21.47 14.00 -2.21
C SER A 303 -20.57 13.02 -2.96
N ALA A 304 -20.38 11.81 -2.45
CA ALA A 304 -19.65 10.78 -3.17
C ALA A 304 -20.00 9.34 -2.72
N ILE A 305 -19.77 8.41 -3.65
CA ILE A 305 -19.85 6.96 -3.42
C ILE A 305 -18.56 6.33 -3.98
N SER A 306 -17.98 5.38 -3.25
CA SER A 306 -16.90 4.53 -3.71
C SER A 306 -17.27 3.06 -3.54
N LEU A 307 -16.92 2.25 -4.53
CA LEU A 307 -16.92 0.80 -4.44
C LEU A 307 -15.56 0.29 -4.91
N GLU A 308 -14.91 -0.53 -4.11
CA GLU A 308 -13.59 -1.09 -4.42
C GLU A 308 -13.57 -2.59 -4.14
N TRP A 309 -12.92 -3.33 -5.03
CA TRP A 309 -12.57 -4.74 -4.84
C TRP A 309 -11.05 -4.89 -4.92
N MET A 310 -10.46 -5.40 -3.85
CA MET A 310 -9.05 -5.74 -3.74
C MET A 310 -8.89 -7.25 -3.68
N ARG A 311 -7.96 -7.78 -4.44
CA ARG A 311 -7.50 -9.16 -4.38
C ARG A 311 -5.98 -9.18 -4.36
N THR A 312 -5.41 -9.83 -3.35
CA THR A 312 -3.96 -10.09 -3.23
C THR A 312 -3.67 -11.53 -2.83
N SER A 313 -4.68 -12.38 -2.88
CA SER A 313 -4.62 -13.76 -2.40
C SER A 313 -3.94 -14.72 -3.36
N ASP A 314 -3.82 -14.36 -4.64
CA ASP A 314 -3.25 -15.21 -5.68
C ASP A 314 -1.71 -15.21 -5.63
N GLN A 315 -1.10 -14.05 -5.52
CA GLN A 315 0.36 -13.78 -5.48
C GLN A 315 1.15 -14.54 -6.56
N LEU A 316 0.47 -14.84 -7.67
CA LEU A 316 1.06 -15.49 -8.83
C LEU A 316 1.85 -14.50 -9.67
N GLY A 317 2.72 -15.01 -10.50
CA GLY A 317 3.48 -14.25 -11.46
C GLY A 317 4.60 -15.11 -12.03
N ASP A 318 5.49 -14.51 -12.84
CA ASP A 318 6.72 -15.15 -13.31
C ASP A 318 7.70 -15.30 -12.15
N GLY A 319 7.29 -15.97 -11.08
CA GLY A 319 8.08 -16.16 -9.88
C GLY A 319 8.71 -17.53 -9.80
N THR A 320 9.42 -17.79 -8.71
CA THR A 320 9.91 -19.12 -8.39
C THR A 320 8.72 -20.04 -8.12
N PRO A 321 8.62 -21.21 -8.76
CA PRO A 321 7.57 -22.16 -8.50
C PRO A 321 7.63 -22.67 -7.05
N ASP A 322 6.49 -23.11 -6.54
CA ASP A 322 6.45 -23.74 -5.23
C ASP A 322 7.28 -25.01 -5.24
N PRO A 323 8.09 -25.26 -4.20
CA PRO A 323 8.79 -26.53 -4.09
C PRO A 323 7.80 -27.69 -3.95
N ILE A 324 8.08 -28.80 -4.65
CA ILE A 324 7.24 -29.99 -4.64
C ILE A 324 7.91 -31.19 -3.96
N GLY A 325 9.12 -31.04 -3.47
CA GLY A 325 9.87 -32.10 -2.81
C GLY A 325 11.36 -32.01 -3.04
N TYR A 326 12.07 -33.09 -2.80
CA TYR A 326 13.51 -33.23 -3.07
C TYR A 326 13.74 -34.22 -4.20
N ASP A 327 14.77 -33.96 -5.01
CA ASP A 327 15.24 -34.93 -5.98
C ASP A 327 16.01 -36.07 -5.29
N LYS A 328 16.38 -37.08 -6.07
CA LYS A 328 17.16 -38.24 -5.60
C LYS A 328 18.55 -37.87 -5.04
N ASN A 329 19.02 -36.64 -5.27
CA ASN A 329 20.29 -36.12 -4.77
C ASN A 329 20.11 -35.21 -3.55
N GLY A 330 18.87 -35.04 -3.09
CA GLY A 330 18.53 -34.17 -1.97
C GLY A 330 18.41 -32.68 -2.32
N ASN A 331 18.35 -32.33 -3.62
CA ASN A 331 18.11 -30.95 -4.04
C ASN A 331 16.61 -30.65 -4.05
N LEU A 332 16.27 -29.45 -3.62
CA LEU A 332 14.89 -28.97 -3.66
C LEU A 332 14.38 -28.89 -5.11
N ILE A 333 13.23 -29.51 -5.39
CA ILE A 333 12.59 -29.47 -6.70
C ILE A 333 11.53 -28.36 -6.71
N ALA A 334 11.73 -27.40 -7.62
CA ALA A 334 10.74 -26.36 -7.93
C ALA A 334 10.51 -26.37 -9.45
N VAL A 335 9.35 -26.82 -9.88
CA VAL A 335 9.06 -27.10 -11.29
C VAL A 335 8.03 -26.15 -11.85
N TYR A 336 8.36 -25.46 -12.93
CA TYR A 336 7.37 -24.81 -13.76
C TYR A 336 6.64 -25.83 -14.62
N PRO A 337 5.31 -25.73 -14.82
CA PRO A 337 4.62 -26.60 -15.75
C PRO A 337 5.19 -26.59 -17.16
N GLY A 338 5.77 -25.46 -17.58
CA GLY A 338 6.44 -25.34 -18.86
C GLY A 338 7.78 -26.09 -18.94
N ASP A 339 8.38 -26.46 -17.82
CA ASP A 339 9.63 -27.23 -17.77
C ASP A 339 9.39 -28.73 -17.86
N VAL A 340 8.14 -29.18 -17.65
CA VAL A 340 7.76 -30.59 -17.81
C VAL A 340 7.58 -30.89 -19.30
N PRO A 341 8.43 -31.73 -19.90
CA PRO A 341 8.29 -32.05 -21.31
C PRO A 341 6.95 -32.71 -21.61
N LEU A 342 6.27 -32.25 -22.68
CA LEU A 342 4.98 -32.77 -23.09
C LEU A 342 5.09 -34.02 -23.99
N ASP A 343 6.25 -34.23 -24.60
CA ASP A 343 6.53 -35.47 -25.31
C ASP A 343 6.91 -36.58 -24.33
N GLU A 344 6.41 -37.77 -24.58
CA GLU A 344 6.56 -38.91 -23.68
C GLU A 344 8.03 -39.25 -23.38
N LYS A 345 8.88 -39.22 -24.39
CA LYS A 345 10.31 -39.57 -24.25
C LYS A 345 11.05 -38.49 -23.43
N GLY A 346 10.78 -37.23 -23.66
CA GLY A 346 11.34 -36.11 -22.90
C GLY A 346 10.87 -36.15 -21.46
N PHE A 347 9.59 -36.40 -21.23
CA PHE A 347 9.02 -36.52 -19.89
C PHE A 347 9.71 -37.62 -19.07
N TRP A 348 9.82 -38.84 -19.58
CA TRP A 348 10.47 -39.94 -18.85
C TRP A 348 11.95 -39.69 -18.62
N LYS A 349 12.65 -39.06 -19.58
CA LYS A 349 14.05 -38.64 -19.37
C LYS A 349 14.15 -37.62 -18.25
N TRP A 350 13.23 -36.66 -18.19
CA TRP A 350 13.16 -35.66 -17.16
C TRP A 350 12.84 -36.27 -15.79
N ILE A 351 11.82 -37.15 -15.70
CA ILE A 351 11.43 -37.82 -14.46
C ILE A 351 12.62 -38.60 -13.89
N TYR A 352 13.26 -39.47 -14.67
CA TYR A 352 14.39 -40.26 -14.19
C TYR A 352 15.64 -39.46 -13.88
N SER A 353 15.74 -38.24 -14.33
CA SER A 353 16.82 -37.33 -13.90
C SER A 353 16.60 -36.79 -12.49
N HIS A 354 15.36 -36.69 -12.02
CA HIS A 354 15.00 -36.12 -10.72
C HIS A 354 14.57 -37.17 -9.68
N PHE A 355 13.91 -38.23 -10.09
CA PHE A 355 13.28 -39.22 -9.21
C PHE A 355 13.86 -40.63 -9.40
N THR A 356 13.81 -41.42 -8.34
CA THR A 356 14.08 -42.84 -8.39
C THR A 356 12.81 -43.62 -8.80
N GLN A 357 12.94 -44.89 -9.15
CA GLN A 357 11.79 -45.76 -9.40
C GLN A 357 10.91 -45.89 -8.15
N ALA A 358 11.50 -45.95 -6.96
CA ALA A 358 10.76 -46.00 -5.69
C ALA A 358 9.93 -44.71 -5.42
N ASP A 359 10.46 -43.53 -5.81
CA ASP A 359 9.74 -42.27 -5.68
C ASP A 359 8.50 -42.26 -6.62
N ILE A 360 8.63 -42.80 -7.82
CA ILE A 360 7.54 -42.95 -8.79
C ILE A 360 6.46 -43.85 -8.22
N GLU A 361 6.84 -45.03 -7.73
CA GLU A 361 5.89 -46.01 -7.14
C GLU A 361 5.22 -45.42 -5.89
N ALA A 362 5.94 -44.68 -5.04
CA ALA A 362 5.36 -44.00 -3.91
C ALA A 362 4.33 -42.93 -4.35
N TRP A 363 4.65 -42.15 -5.38
CA TRP A 363 3.74 -41.12 -5.93
C TRP A 363 2.47 -41.78 -6.54
N GLU A 364 2.62 -42.89 -7.29
CA GLU A 364 1.50 -43.61 -7.88
C GLU A 364 0.58 -44.24 -6.81
N ASN A 365 1.18 -44.74 -5.73
CA ASN A 365 0.43 -45.28 -4.59
C ASN A 365 -0.33 -44.17 -3.82
N GLU A 366 0.29 -43.01 -3.62
CA GLU A 366 -0.32 -41.88 -2.93
C GLU A 366 -1.47 -41.27 -3.73
N THR A 367 -1.25 -41.05 -5.03
CA THR A 367 -2.24 -40.41 -5.91
C THR A 367 -3.28 -41.32 -6.47
N GLY A 368 -3.02 -42.61 -6.55
CA GLY A 368 -3.83 -43.61 -7.25
C GLY A 368 -3.78 -43.47 -8.78
N TRP A 369 -2.81 -42.71 -9.32
CA TRP A 369 -2.68 -42.46 -10.75
C TRP A 369 -1.43 -43.14 -11.32
N ILE A 370 -1.51 -43.60 -12.56
CA ILE A 370 -0.33 -44.03 -13.31
C ILE A 370 0.39 -42.80 -13.82
N LEU A 371 1.68 -42.69 -13.50
CA LEU A 371 2.49 -41.52 -13.82
C LEU A 371 2.62 -41.34 -15.35
N ASN A 372 2.21 -40.17 -15.81
CA ASN A 372 2.48 -39.65 -17.16
C ASN A 372 2.49 -38.12 -17.11
N GLN A 373 2.92 -37.50 -18.21
CA GLN A 373 3.06 -36.03 -18.25
C GLN A 373 1.78 -35.26 -17.89
N TRP A 374 0.62 -35.76 -18.27
CA TRP A 374 -0.66 -35.11 -18.04
C TRP A 374 -1.15 -35.28 -16.60
N CYS A 375 -0.98 -36.47 -16.02
CA CYS A 375 -1.28 -36.71 -14.61
C CYS A 375 -0.35 -35.93 -13.72
N TYR A 376 0.93 -35.85 -14.06
CA TYR A 376 1.91 -35.06 -13.29
C TYR A 376 1.64 -33.56 -13.36
N LEU A 377 1.31 -33.03 -14.54
CA LEU A 377 0.90 -31.64 -14.66
C LEU A 377 -0.39 -31.33 -13.89
N LYS A 378 -1.34 -32.28 -13.88
CA LYS A 378 -2.55 -32.13 -13.07
C LYS A 378 -2.21 -32.14 -11.57
N PHE A 379 -1.38 -33.09 -11.13
CA PHE A 379 -0.88 -33.14 -9.75
C PHE A 379 -0.24 -31.82 -9.34
N LEU A 380 0.67 -31.28 -10.14
CA LEU A 380 1.31 -30.00 -9.88
C LEU A 380 0.27 -28.87 -9.71
N ARG A 381 -0.79 -28.85 -10.51
CA ARG A 381 -1.86 -27.85 -10.43
C ARG A 381 -2.73 -27.99 -9.18
N GLU A 382 -2.97 -29.20 -8.73
CA GLU A 382 -3.84 -29.49 -7.58
C GLU A 382 -3.11 -29.31 -6.24
N HIS A 383 -1.79 -29.59 -6.20
CA HIS A 383 -0.98 -29.52 -4.98
C HIS A 383 -0.32 -28.17 -4.72
N TRP A 384 -0.42 -27.23 -5.65
CA TRP A 384 0.09 -25.90 -5.44
C TRP A 384 -0.96 -24.98 -4.80
N ASP A 385 -0.60 -24.33 -3.72
CA ASP A 385 -1.50 -23.41 -3.03
C ASP A 385 -1.96 -22.25 -3.88
N ASN A 386 -1.16 -21.87 -4.87
CA ASN A 386 -1.37 -20.72 -5.73
C ASN A 386 -1.55 -21.09 -7.21
N GLY A 387 -1.69 -22.36 -7.52
CA GLY A 387 -1.80 -22.83 -8.90
C GLY A 387 -0.44 -23.06 -9.58
N PRO A 388 -0.43 -23.24 -10.90
CA PRO A 388 0.62 -23.94 -11.64
C PRO A 388 1.95 -23.19 -11.79
N HIS A 389 2.10 -21.99 -11.28
CA HIS A 389 3.28 -21.15 -11.49
C HIS A 389 4.00 -20.76 -10.20
N GLY A 390 3.65 -21.36 -9.07
CA GLY A 390 4.15 -20.95 -7.78
C GLY A 390 3.70 -19.51 -7.49
N GLY A 391 4.55 -18.64 -7.12
CA GLY A 391 4.18 -17.22 -7.03
C GLY A 391 4.21 -16.68 -5.63
N ARG A 392 4.98 -17.22 -4.75
CA ARG A 392 5.18 -16.71 -3.39
C ARG A 392 5.78 -15.29 -3.40
N LYS A 393 5.09 -14.36 -4.10
CA LYS A 393 5.52 -12.97 -4.28
C LYS A 393 5.62 -12.20 -2.97
N ASN A 394 4.88 -12.60 -1.97
CA ASN A 394 4.95 -12.06 -0.61
C ASN A 394 4.93 -10.52 -0.60
N TYR A 395 3.83 -9.94 -1.09
CA TYR A 395 3.67 -8.50 -1.31
C TYR A 395 4.00 -7.67 -0.07
N LEU A 396 4.65 -6.54 -0.29
CA LEU A 396 5.15 -5.57 0.66
C LEU A 396 6.22 -6.10 1.64
N ASN A 397 6.56 -7.38 1.61
CA ASN A 397 7.69 -7.97 2.32
C ASN A 397 8.93 -8.08 1.45
N ASN A 398 10.10 -8.15 2.06
CA ASN A 398 11.37 -8.39 1.37
C ASN A 398 12.35 -9.14 2.30
N GLY A 399 13.18 -10.01 1.73
CA GLY A 399 14.13 -10.81 2.50
C GLY A 399 15.29 -10.02 3.12
N LEU A 400 15.71 -8.91 2.49
CA LEU A 400 16.77 -8.03 3.03
C LEU A 400 16.23 -7.01 4.04
N TYR A 401 14.95 -6.68 3.95
CA TYR A 401 14.28 -5.62 4.72
C TYR A 401 13.12 -6.24 5.48
N TYR A 402 13.39 -6.74 6.69
CA TYR A 402 12.37 -7.41 7.49
C TYR A 402 11.13 -6.52 7.72
N GLN A 403 11.33 -5.22 7.97
CA GLN A 403 10.23 -4.26 8.14
C GLN A 403 9.32 -4.13 6.91
N GLY A 404 9.74 -4.64 5.75
CA GLY A 404 8.99 -4.53 4.51
C GLY A 404 8.64 -3.08 4.16
N TRP A 405 7.54 -2.89 3.48
CA TRP A 405 7.05 -1.58 3.04
C TRP A 405 6.24 -0.89 4.16
N SER A 406 6.91 -0.58 5.27
CA SER A 406 6.28 0.02 6.46
C SER A 406 7.07 1.22 7.00
N ALA A 407 6.40 2.08 7.76
CA ALA A 407 6.99 3.17 8.52
C ALA A 407 6.21 3.37 9.82
N GLY A 408 6.92 3.42 10.95
CA GLY A 408 6.31 3.55 12.28
C GLY A 408 5.34 2.41 12.61
N GLY A 409 5.66 1.17 12.21
CA GLY A 409 4.84 -0.01 12.47
C GLY A 409 3.59 -0.14 11.58
N LEU A 410 3.32 0.81 10.67
CA LEU A 410 2.17 0.79 9.76
C LEU A 410 2.62 0.61 8.31
N SER A 411 1.79 -0.05 7.50
CA SER A 411 2.02 -0.14 6.05
C SER A 411 2.05 1.26 5.41
N ILE A 412 3.05 1.55 4.58
CA ILE A 412 3.08 2.76 3.74
C ILE A 412 1.98 2.68 2.66
N GLY A 413 1.60 1.46 2.28
CA GLY A 413 0.52 1.18 1.35
C GLY A 413 -0.79 0.83 2.05
N THR A 414 -1.48 -0.19 1.55
CA THR A 414 -2.78 -0.61 2.08
C THR A 414 -2.74 -1.00 3.56
N PRO A 415 -3.69 -0.53 4.40
CA PRO A 415 -3.80 -0.94 5.80
C PRO A 415 -4.38 -2.33 6.00
N LEU A 416 -4.90 -2.98 4.95
CA LEU A 416 -5.50 -4.32 5.04
C LEU A 416 -4.46 -5.43 5.22
N PHE A 417 -3.16 -5.11 5.11
CA PHE A 417 -2.09 -6.06 5.43
C PHE A 417 -1.70 -5.94 6.90
N HIS A 418 -1.80 -7.05 7.61
CA HIS A 418 -1.53 -7.08 9.03
C HIS A 418 -0.07 -7.45 9.31
N SER A 419 0.54 -6.72 10.24
CA SER A 419 1.88 -7.02 10.73
C SER A 419 1.87 -8.25 11.65
N TYR A 420 3.06 -8.81 11.89
CA TYR A 420 3.27 -9.85 12.89
C TYR A 420 2.73 -9.45 14.27
N THR A 421 3.05 -8.24 14.71
CA THR A 421 2.60 -7.73 16.03
C THR A 421 1.07 -7.69 16.12
N THR A 422 0.40 -7.22 15.07
CA THR A 422 -1.07 -7.20 15.01
C THR A 422 -1.64 -8.61 15.04
N GLN A 423 -1.07 -9.51 14.26
CA GLN A 423 -1.54 -10.89 14.18
C GLN A 423 -1.43 -11.63 15.51
N VAL A 424 -0.30 -11.52 16.20
CA VAL A 424 -0.11 -12.17 17.51
C VAL A 424 -1.15 -11.71 18.52
N LYS A 425 -1.54 -10.42 18.48
CA LYS A 425 -2.55 -9.87 19.38
C LYS A 425 -3.94 -10.47 19.16
N TYR A 426 -4.40 -10.58 17.92
CA TYR A 426 -5.71 -11.16 17.67
C TYR A 426 -5.73 -12.70 17.69
N MET A 427 -4.60 -13.37 17.47
CA MET A 427 -4.52 -14.82 17.63
C MET A 427 -4.70 -15.26 19.10
N ASN A 428 -4.35 -14.42 20.05
CA ASN A 428 -4.50 -14.68 21.48
C ASN A 428 -3.96 -16.06 21.92
N GLY A 429 -2.85 -16.50 21.30
CA GLY A 429 -2.23 -17.80 21.56
C GLY A 429 -2.78 -18.97 20.73
N GLU A 430 -3.71 -18.75 19.82
CA GLU A 430 -4.23 -19.78 18.92
C GLU A 430 -3.31 -20.01 17.72
N GLY A 431 -2.93 -21.26 17.47
CA GLY A 431 -2.15 -21.67 16.31
C GLY A 431 -0.71 -21.15 16.31
N LYS A 432 -0.04 -21.30 15.16
CA LYS A 432 1.31 -20.77 14.94
C LYS A 432 1.30 -19.63 13.93
N THR A 433 2.15 -18.65 14.19
CA THR A 433 2.51 -17.60 13.26
C THR A 433 4.01 -17.36 13.38
N PRO A 434 4.81 -18.02 12.52
CA PRO A 434 6.23 -17.77 12.45
C PRO A 434 6.51 -16.30 12.13
N ASN A 435 7.65 -15.81 12.58
CA ASN A 435 8.04 -14.41 12.42
C ASN A 435 9.16 -14.28 11.37
N TYR A 436 8.87 -14.70 10.13
CA TYR A 436 9.81 -14.62 9.00
C TYR A 436 9.72 -13.29 8.25
N ALA A 437 8.60 -12.60 8.33
CA ALA A 437 8.37 -11.35 7.63
C ALA A 437 7.52 -10.38 8.48
N PHE A 438 7.54 -9.10 8.15
CA PHE A 438 6.77 -8.08 8.86
C PHE A 438 5.26 -8.25 8.64
N PHE A 439 4.82 -8.37 7.38
CA PHE A 439 3.41 -8.63 7.05
C PHE A 439 3.16 -10.13 7.03
N THR A 440 2.48 -10.62 8.04
CA THR A 440 2.11 -12.03 8.20
C THR A 440 0.72 -12.35 7.66
N ASN A 441 -0.05 -11.31 7.29
CA ASN A 441 -1.30 -11.43 6.53
C ASN A 441 -1.28 -10.41 5.38
N ASN A 442 -0.89 -10.84 4.20
CA ASN A 442 -0.81 -10.03 2.98
C ASN A 442 -1.52 -10.66 1.77
N ARG A 443 -2.23 -11.77 2.00
CA ARG A 443 -3.12 -12.41 1.03
C ARG A 443 -4.55 -12.13 1.47
N VAL A 444 -5.16 -11.13 0.83
CA VAL A 444 -6.46 -10.58 1.23
C VAL A 444 -7.35 -10.42 0.01
N ASP A 445 -8.61 -10.86 0.14
CA ASP A 445 -9.70 -10.54 -0.77
C ASP A 445 -10.67 -9.62 -0.01
N ALA A 446 -10.88 -8.39 -0.48
CA ALA A 446 -11.70 -7.41 0.23
C ALA A 446 -12.62 -6.64 -0.70
N ILE A 447 -13.79 -6.26 -0.18
CA ILE A 447 -14.72 -5.33 -0.80
C ILE A 447 -14.92 -4.16 0.14
N THR A 448 -14.69 -2.94 -0.35
CA THR A 448 -14.87 -1.70 0.42
C THR A 448 -15.95 -0.83 -0.24
N VAL A 449 -16.87 -0.35 0.57
CA VAL A 449 -17.90 0.62 0.18
C VAL A 449 -17.72 1.88 1.01
N GLY A 450 -17.62 3.03 0.35
CA GLY A 450 -17.52 4.34 0.99
C GLY A 450 -18.62 5.28 0.55
N LEU A 451 -19.14 6.07 1.48
CA LEU A 451 -20.16 7.10 1.24
C LEU A 451 -19.74 8.40 1.94
N SER A 452 -19.96 9.52 1.29
CA SER A 452 -19.84 10.83 1.95
C SER A 452 -20.98 11.76 1.57
N GLY A 453 -21.28 12.71 2.45
CA GLY A 453 -22.33 13.69 2.22
C GLY A 453 -22.44 14.70 3.36
N GLY A 454 -23.54 15.44 3.36
CA GLY A 454 -23.82 16.43 4.39
C GLY A 454 -25.03 17.28 4.05
N ASP A 455 -25.26 18.35 4.81
CA ASP A 455 -26.35 19.31 4.56
C ASP A 455 -25.95 20.45 3.60
N GLY A 456 -24.70 20.42 3.12
CA GLY A 456 -24.10 21.47 2.30
C GLY A 456 -23.72 22.73 3.08
N ASN A 457 -23.81 22.73 4.40
CA ASN A 457 -23.53 23.89 5.26
C ASN A 457 -22.67 23.53 6.48
N LYS A 458 -23.26 22.90 7.50
CA LYS A 458 -22.60 22.65 8.79
C LYS A 458 -22.25 21.21 9.00
N LEU A 459 -23.09 20.29 8.57
CA LEU A 459 -22.93 18.85 8.78
C LEU A 459 -22.25 18.22 7.58
N SER A 460 -21.20 17.41 7.83
CA SER A 460 -20.66 16.47 6.87
C SER A 460 -20.45 15.12 7.53
N TYR A 461 -20.58 14.06 6.75
CA TYR A 461 -20.36 12.71 7.23
C TYR A 461 -19.62 11.86 6.20
N ARG A 462 -18.94 10.83 6.68
CA ARG A 462 -18.32 9.77 5.89
C ARG A 462 -18.61 8.43 6.56
N LEU A 463 -18.95 7.46 5.74
CA LEU A 463 -19.14 6.08 6.13
C LEU A 463 -18.24 5.22 5.25
N LYS A 464 -17.50 4.30 5.84
CA LYS A 464 -16.72 3.30 5.12
C LYS A 464 -16.96 1.92 5.77
N TYR A 465 -17.25 0.94 4.92
CA TYR A 465 -17.40 -0.45 5.31
C TYR A 465 -16.51 -1.32 4.44
N THR A 466 -15.80 -2.25 5.06
CA THR A 466 -14.97 -3.24 4.36
C THR A 466 -15.29 -4.64 4.88
N PHE A 467 -15.50 -5.57 3.96
CA PHE A 467 -15.49 -7.00 4.24
C PHE A 467 -14.21 -7.59 3.67
N SER A 468 -13.51 -8.42 4.45
CA SER A 468 -12.30 -9.09 4.00
C SER A 468 -12.32 -10.59 4.27
N LYS A 469 -11.62 -11.33 3.40
CA LYS A 469 -11.15 -12.70 3.64
C LYS A 469 -9.64 -12.68 3.72
N ASN A 470 -9.11 -13.15 4.82
CA ASN A 470 -7.71 -13.11 5.18
C ASN A 470 -7.13 -14.52 5.08
N HIS A 471 -6.08 -14.69 4.27
CA HIS A 471 -5.46 -15.98 3.95
C HIS A 471 -4.04 -16.11 4.53
N GLY A 472 -3.61 -15.14 5.36
CA GLY A 472 -2.28 -15.08 5.92
C GLY A 472 -1.20 -14.76 4.88
N SER A 473 -0.01 -15.30 5.08
CA SER A 473 1.12 -15.17 4.17
C SER A 473 1.68 -16.55 3.83
N LEU A 474 2.05 -16.77 2.58
CA LEU A 474 2.73 -18.02 2.19
C LEU A 474 4.10 -18.16 2.83
N CYS A 475 4.77 -17.04 3.11
CA CYS A 475 6.06 -17.05 3.81
C CYS A 475 5.95 -17.63 5.23
N GLU A 476 4.82 -17.42 5.88
CA GLU A 476 4.57 -17.85 7.27
C GLU A 476 3.93 -19.24 7.37
N LYS A 477 3.43 -19.77 6.27
CA LYS A 477 2.70 -21.05 6.22
C LYS A 477 3.61 -22.26 6.33
N TYR A 478 4.88 -22.12 5.96
CA TYR A 478 5.82 -23.22 5.86
C TYR A 478 6.97 -23.09 6.85
N GLU A 479 7.45 -24.23 7.37
CA GLU A 479 8.68 -24.29 8.15
C GLU A 479 9.87 -23.89 7.28
N GLY A 480 10.67 -22.92 7.76
CA GLY A 480 11.80 -22.38 7.00
C GLY A 480 11.43 -21.28 6.00
N GLY A 481 10.21 -20.76 6.03
CA GLY A 481 9.79 -19.62 5.22
C GLY A 481 9.32 -19.98 3.83
N ALA A 482 9.41 -19.04 2.88
CA ALA A 482 8.79 -19.12 1.56
C ALA A 482 9.21 -20.33 0.70
N PHE A 483 10.33 -20.94 0.99
CA PHE A 483 10.84 -22.12 0.28
C PHE A 483 10.73 -23.42 1.10
N GLY A 484 10.06 -23.37 2.26
CA GLY A 484 9.79 -24.54 3.07
C GLY A 484 8.84 -25.50 2.38
N LEU A 485 8.96 -26.80 2.70
CA LEU A 485 8.08 -27.86 2.15
C LEU A 485 7.04 -28.32 3.17
N HIS A 486 7.40 -28.30 4.44
CA HIS A 486 6.54 -28.77 5.51
C HIS A 486 5.66 -27.63 5.99
N ARG A 487 4.35 -27.80 5.88
CA ARG A 487 3.38 -26.85 6.41
C ARG A 487 3.27 -27.03 7.91
N PHE A 488 3.05 -25.91 8.61
CA PHE A 488 2.64 -25.99 10.00
C PHE A 488 1.21 -26.53 10.07
N GLU A 489 0.99 -27.63 10.78
CA GLU A 489 -0.33 -28.23 10.96
C GLU A 489 -1.30 -27.30 11.69
N ASP A 490 -0.78 -26.54 12.67
CA ASP A 490 -1.51 -25.59 13.50
C ASP A 490 -1.34 -24.12 13.02
N TYR A 491 -1.09 -23.90 11.73
CA TYR A 491 -1.05 -22.55 11.16
C TYR A 491 -2.40 -21.84 11.29
N PHE A 492 -2.41 -20.61 11.82
CA PHE A 492 -3.64 -19.88 12.11
C PHE A 492 -4.58 -19.74 10.90
N TYR A 493 -4.01 -19.54 9.71
CA TYR A 493 -4.78 -19.43 8.45
C TYR A 493 -4.83 -20.76 7.66
N THR A 494 -5.03 -21.89 8.32
CA THR A 494 -5.34 -23.15 7.62
C THR A 494 -6.60 -23.00 6.76
N THR A 495 -7.55 -22.20 7.22
CA THR A 495 -8.70 -21.70 6.47
C THR A 495 -8.68 -20.17 6.44
N SER A 496 -9.28 -19.56 5.42
CA SER A 496 -9.41 -18.11 5.38
C SER A 496 -10.27 -17.59 6.53
N LYS A 497 -9.86 -16.46 7.13
CA LYS A 497 -10.58 -15.78 8.21
C LYS A 497 -11.35 -14.59 7.64
N LYS A 498 -12.62 -14.50 7.96
CA LYS A 498 -13.50 -13.40 7.52
C LYS A 498 -13.52 -12.30 8.57
N GLU A 499 -13.49 -11.05 8.12
CA GLU A 499 -13.54 -9.90 9.00
C GLU A 499 -14.35 -8.76 8.38
N HIS A 500 -15.00 -8.00 9.22
CA HIS A 500 -15.81 -6.85 8.87
C HIS A 500 -15.29 -5.62 9.60
N TYR A 501 -15.14 -4.52 8.89
CA TYR A 501 -14.67 -3.24 9.41
C TYR A 501 -15.64 -2.14 9.01
N ILE A 502 -16.07 -1.32 9.94
CA ILE A 502 -16.93 -0.16 9.68
C ILE A 502 -16.42 1.08 10.41
N VAL A 503 -16.56 2.24 9.79
CA VAL A 503 -16.37 3.53 10.45
C VAL A 503 -17.40 4.53 9.96
N ILE A 504 -17.90 5.33 10.89
CA ILE A 504 -18.74 6.49 10.65
C ILE A 504 -18.05 7.71 11.26
N ASN A 505 -17.76 8.71 10.45
CA ASN A 505 -17.26 10.00 10.88
C ASN A 505 -18.30 11.06 10.63
N VAL A 506 -18.50 11.94 11.61
CA VAL A 506 -19.42 13.08 11.53
C VAL A 506 -18.67 14.33 11.96
N ASP A 507 -18.67 15.34 11.12
CA ASP A 507 -18.08 16.65 11.39
C ASP A 507 -19.21 17.70 11.43
N TYR A 508 -19.21 18.54 12.45
CA TYR A 508 -20.19 19.63 12.60
C TYR A 508 -19.48 20.97 12.83
N LYS A 509 -19.71 21.91 11.93
CA LYS A 509 -19.16 23.27 12.00
C LYS A 509 -19.98 24.10 13.00
N LEU A 510 -19.39 24.47 14.12
CA LEU A 510 -19.95 25.41 15.10
C LEU A 510 -19.82 26.84 14.63
N SER A 511 -18.67 27.18 14.01
CA SER A 511 -18.38 28.47 13.39
C SER A 511 -17.48 28.29 12.17
N GLU A 512 -17.06 29.37 11.52
CA GLU A 512 -16.08 29.32 10.42
C GLU A 512 -14.72 28.77 10.86
N SER A 513 -14.36 28.97 12.12
CA SER A 513 -13.07 28.54 12.66
C SER A 513 -13.14 27.27 13.52
N LEU A 514 -14.30 26.92 14.06
CA LEU A 514 -14.43 25.82 15.01
C LEU A 514 -15.37 24.74 14.49
N SER A 515 -14.89 23.51 14.48
CA SER A 515 -15.72 22.32 14.23
C SER A 515 -15.52 21.28 15.34
N ILE A 516 -16.53 20.46 15.56
CA ILE A 516 -16.46 19.24 16.37
C ILE A 516 -16.60 18.04 15.46
N ASN A 517 -15.94 16.95 15.83
CA ASN A 517 -16.03 15.69 15.11
C ASN A 517 -16.34 14.54 16.08
N ALA A 518 -17.02 13.55 15.56
CA ALA A 518 -17.27 12.29 16.23
C ALA A 518 -17.00 11.15 15.25
N MET A 519 -16.35 10.09 15.72
CA MET A 519 -16.08 8.87 14.98
C MET A 519 -16.56 7.69 15.81
N LEU A 520 -17.30 6.78 15.18
CA LEU A 520 -17.60 5.46 15.67
C LEU A 520 -17.03 4.43 14.71
N SER A 521 -16.22 3.51 15.20
CA SER A 521 -15.64 2.42 14.39
C SER A 521 -15.87 1.10 15.09
N ALA A 522 -16.12 0.04 14.31
CA ALA A 522 -16.28 -1.31 14.84
C ALA A 522 -15.72 -2.34 13.85
N ASP A 523 -15.05 -3.35 14.41
CA ASP A 523 -14.56 -4.53 13.71
C ASP A 523 -15.16 -5.76 14.37
N TRP A 524 -15.53 -6.77 13.56
CA TRP A 524 -16.07 -8.04 14.07
C TRP A 524 -15.88 -9.16 13.05
N GLY A 525 -15.66 -10.37 13.56
CA GLY A 525 -15.52 -11.54 12.68
C GLY A 525 -14.70 -12.67 13.26
N GLU A 526 -13.80 -13.21 12.46
CA GLU A 526 -12.98 -14.37 12.84
C GLU A 526 -11.54 -13.98 13.24
N LEU A 527 -11.21 -12.68 13.24
CA LEU A 527 -9.92 -12.19 13.71
C LEU A 527 -10.04 -11.60 15.11
N TYR A 528 -10.83 -10.55 15.28
CA TYR A 528 -11.05 -9.89 16.56
C TYR A 528 -12.32 -9.02 16.55
N ASP A 529 -12.84 -8.74 17.75
CA ASP A 529 -13.93 -7.81 17.95
C ASP A 529 -13.42 -6.55 18.65
N ALA A 530 -13.74 -5.38 18.11
CA ALA A 530 -13.40 -4.10 18.71
C ALA A 530 -14.42 -3.02 18.33
N VAL A 531 -14.72 -2.12 19.27
CA VAL A 531 -15.52 -0.91 19.02
C VAL A 531 -14.78 0.28 19.60
N ALA A 532 -14.64 1.37 18.84
CA ALA A 532 -14.02 2.59 19.31
C ALA A 532 -14.89 3.81 19.05
N LEU A 533 -14.87 4.73 20.01
CA LEU A 533 -15.47 6.06 19.92
C LEU A 533 -14.35 7.10 20.02
N ARG A 534 -14.37 8.08 19.12
CA ARG A 534 -13.52 9.27 19.20
C ARG A 534 -14.37 10.52 19.11
N ILE A 535 -14.08 11.48 19.97
CA ILE A 535 -14.68 12.81 19.95
C ILE A 535 -13.56 13.82 19.90
N GLY A 536 -13.67 14.82 19.06
CA GLY A 536 -12.64 15.85 18.91
C GLY A 536 -13.20 17.21 18.53
N ALA A 537 -12.31 18.19 18.62
CA ALA A 537 -12.54 19.54 18.16
C ALA A 537 -11.35 19.99 17.29
N LYS A 538 -11.67 20.81 16.28
CA LYS A 538 -10.71 21.35 15.33
C LYS A 538 -10.91 22.84 15.23
N TYR A 539 -9.84 23.60 15.42
CA TYR A 539 -9.82 25.06 15.35
C TYR A 539 -8.86 25.53 14.25
N ASN A 540 -9.38 26.35 13.34
CA ASN A 540 -8.64 26.90 12.20
C ASN A 540 -8.42 28.39 12.41
N ILE A 541 -7.16 28.82 12.38
CA ILE A 541 -6.74 30.22 12.41
C ILE A 541 -6.22 30.58 11.02
N ARG A 542 -6.75 31.64 10.45
CA ARG A 542 -6.32 32.19 9.16
C ARG A 542 -5.91 33.63 9.35
N VAL A 543 -4.64 33.91 9.16
CA VAL A 543 -4.11 35.29 9.29
C VAL A 543 -3.97 35.88 7.90
N LYS A 544 -4.74 36.92 7.66
CA LYS A 544 -4.64 37.77 6.46
C LYS A 544 -3.63 38.88 6.74
N ARG A 545 -2.87 39.23 5.74
CA ARG A 545 -2.01 40.40 5.78
C ARG A 545 -2.36 41.38 4.67
#